data_1c811dffd9a4e6b2f03de14562446de5
#
_entry.id   1c811dffd9a4e6b2f03de14562446de5
#
_cell.length_a   1.000
_cell.length_b   1.000
_cell.length_c   1.000
_cell.angle_alpha   90.00
_cell.angle_beta   90.00
_cell.angle_gamma   90.00
#
_symmetry.space_group_name_H-M   'P 1'
#
loop_
_entity.id
_entity.type
_entity.pdbx_description
1 polymer ?
#
loop_
_entity_poly.entity_id
_entity_poly.type
_entity_poly.pdbx_seq_one_letter_code
_entity_poly.pdbx_strand_id
1 'polypeptide(L)'
;MSEFDTEAIVVGAGAVGLAIGYALAQRGIAPIVIERANLIGSGVSSRNSEVVHAGLYYPTGSLKARLCVEGADAIYAFCDAHKVDYDRCGKLVVACEDDELERMDAILEQANINGVPGMEVLSAAQAKALEPELRTVGALLSPNSGTFDSHGYMTALEGRIEDVGGSVVLST
;
A
#
# COMPACT_ATOMS: atom_id res chain seq x y z
N MET A 1 7.79 34.97 14.78
CA MET A 1 8.42 34.69 13.46
C MET A 1 9.48 33.65 13.75
N SER A 2 9.44 32.50 13.05
CA SER A 2 10.50 31.51 13.20
C SER A 2 11.80 32.06 12.62
N GLU A 3 12.93 31.67 13.20
CA GLU A 3 14.28 32.05 12.73
C GLU A 3 14.63 31.34 11.40
N PHE A 4 13.79 30.39 11.00
CA PHE A 4 13.99 29.52 9.83
C PHE A 4 12.86 29.70 8.82
N ASP A 5 13.16 29.51 7.54
CA ASP A 5 12.21 29.60 6.42
C ASP A 5 11.22 28.42 6.40
N THR A 6 11.56 27.29 7.03
CA THR A 6 10.71 26.12 7.20
C THR A 6 11.03 25.39 8.49
N GLU A 7 10.04 24.71 9.05
CA GLU A 7 10.19 23.88 10.26
C GLU A 7 10.62 22.45 9.92
N ALA A 8 10.41 21.99 8.69
CA ALA A 8 10.72 20.62 8.30
C ALA A 8 11.15 20.51 6.83
N ILE A 9 12.21 19.75 6.60
CA ILE A 9 12.66 19.35 5.27
C ILE A 9 12.58 17.83 5.16
N VAL A 10 11.95 17.34 4.09
CA VAL A 10 11.88 15.92 3.74
C VAL A 10 12.76 15.67 2.52
N VAL A 11 13.67 14.71 2.58
CA VAL A 11 14.58 14.37 1.48
C VAL A 11 14.04 13.18 0.71
N GLY A 12 13.70 13.40 -0.55
CA GLY A 12 13.15 12.43 -1.49
C GLY A 12 11.63 12.55 -1.67
N ALA A 13 11.18 12.76 -2.92
CA ALA A 13 9.77 12.82 -3.31
C ALA A 13 9.26 11.50 -3.91
N GLY A 14 9.65 10.37 -3.33
CA GLY A 14 8.99 9.09 -3.53
C GLY A 14 7.74 8.94 -2.63
N ALA A 15 7.00 7.85 -2.76
CA ALA A 15 5.76 7.61 -2.00
C ALA A 15 5.94 7.81 -0.48
N VAL A 16 7.06 7.35 0.10
CA VAL A 16 7.32 7.48 1.54
C VAL A 16 7.59 8.95 1.93
N GLY A 17 8.43 9.65 1.17
CA GLY A 17 8.75 11.05 1.47
C GLY A 17 7.53 11.95 1.32
N LEU A 18 6.74 11.77 0.27
CA LEU A 18 5.48 12.51 0.10
C LEU A 18 4.46 12.18 1.20
N ALA A 19 4.36 10.91 1.64
CA ALA A 19 3.49 10.54 2.76
C ALA A 19 3.95 11.19 4.09
N ILE A 20 5.27 11.31 4.31
CA ILE A 20 5.82 12.04 5.48
C ILE A 20 5.47 13.52 5.36
N GLY A 21 5.68 14.14 4.20
CA GLY A 21 5.30 15.53 3.95
C GLY A 21 3.82 15.79 4.23
N TYR A 22 2.95 14.91 3.72
CA TYR A 22 1.52 14.96 3.99
C TYR A 22 1.18 14.83 5.48
N ALA A 23 1.83 13.89 6.18
CA ALA A 23 1.61 13.73 7.62
C ALA A 23 2.07 14.95 8.44
N LEU A 24 3.08 15.68 7.99
CA LEU A 24 3.49 16.97 8.55
C LEU A 24 2.46 18.06 8.24
N ALA A 25 1.99 18.12 7.00
CA ALA A 25 0.95 19.05 6.55
C ALA A 25 -0.34 18.90 7.39
N GLN A 26 -0.78 17.68 7.65
CA GLN A 26 -1.92 17.42 8.53
C GLN A 26 -1.74 17.92 9.97
N ARG A 27 -0.50 18.15 10.41
CA ARG A 27 -0.16 18.74 11.72
C ARG A 27 0.02 20.26 11.69
N GLY A 28 -0.28 20.90 10.55
CA GLY A 28 -0.13 22.34 10.36
C GLY A 28 1.32 22.79 10.11
N ILE A 29 2.21 21.86 9.80
CA ILE A 29 3.60 22.16 9.43
C ILE A 29 3.67 22.22 7.90
N ALA A 30 4.15 23.33 7.33
CA ALA A 30 4.39 23.49 5.91
C ALA A 30 5.79 22.97 5.53
N PRO A 31 5.96 21.70 5.11
CA PRO A 31 7.27 21.14 4.83
C PRO A 31 7.79 21.56 3.47
N ILE A 32 9.11 21.53 3.29
CA ILE A 32 9.77 21.51 1.99
C ILE A 32 10.22 20.07 1.72
N VAL A 33 9.68 19.47 0.65
CA VAL A 33 10.14 18.15 0.15
C VAL A 33 11.11 18.39 -1.00
N ILE A 34 12.35 17.92 -0.87
CA ILE A 34 13.38 18.09 -1.90
C ILE A 34 13.63 16.76 -2.62
N GLU A 35 13.77 16.82 -3.97
CA GLU A 35 14.04 15.65 -4.81
C GLU A 35 15.11 15.99 -5.86
N ARG A 36 16.12 15.12 -5.96
CA ARG A 36 17.21 15.29 -6.96
C ARG A 36 16.76 15.07 -8.40
N ALA A 37 15.74 14.24 -8.62
CA ALA A 37 15.22 13.98 -9.95
C ALA A 37 14.27 15.11 -10.40
N ASN A 38 13.95 15.14 -11.68
CA ASN A 38 13.06 16.13 -12.27
C ASN A 38 11.59 15.73 -12.21
N LEU A 39 11.24 14.63 -11.54
CA LEU A 39 9.88 14.12 -11.35
C LEU A 39 9.76 13.46 -9.98
N ILE A 40 8.57 13.60 -9.36
CA ILE A 40 8.21 12.82 -8.16
C ILE A 40 8.17 11.32 -8.51
N GLY A 41 8.42 10.47 -7.52
CA GLY A 41 8.27 9.02 -7.67
C GLY A 41 9.19 8.33 -8.69
N SER A 42 10.11 9.04 -9.33
CA SER A 42 10.95 8.54 -10.43
C SER A 42 11.86 7.37 -10.08
N GLY A 43 12.07 7.09 -8.80
CA GLY A 43 12.87 5.98 -8.29
C GLY A 43 12.08 4.67 -8.18
N VAL A 44 12.18 4.00 -7.04
CA VAL A 44 11.50 2.72 -6.74
C VAL A 44 9.97 2.87 -6.77
N SER A 45 9.45 4.04 -6.39
CA SER A 45 8.01 4.29 -6.32
C SER A 45 7.27 4.23 -7.67
N SER A 46 7.96 4.33 -8.80
CA SER A 46 7.39 4.12 -10.13
C SER A 46 7.66 2.72 -10.70
N ARG A 47 8.28 1.83 -9.93
CA ARG A 47 8.68 0.49 -10.36
C ARG A 47 8.17 -0.56 -9.38
N ASN A 48 6.88 -0.56 -9.16
CA ASN A 48 6.17 -1.46 -8.26
C ASN A 48 5.00 -2.13 -8.99
N SER A 49 4.35 -3.07 -8.35
CA SER A 49 3.21 -3.80 -8.90
C SER A 49 1.86 -3.18 -8.56
N GLU A 50 1.87 -2.04 -7.86
CA GLU A 50 0.66 -1.31 -7.41
C GLU A 50 -0.28 -2.14 -6.53
N VAL A 51 0.23 -3.24 -5.97
CA VAL A 51 -0.55 -4.14 -5.12
C VAL A 51 -0.61 -3.61 -3.69
N VAL A 52 -1.81 -3.47 -3.16
CA VAL A 52 -2.06 -3.26 -1.73
C VAL A 52 -1.90 -4.60 -1.01
N HIS A 53 -0.80 -4.74 -0.29
CA HIS A 53 -0.49 -5.95 0.47
C HIS A 53 -1.19 -5.94 1.82
N ALA A 54 -2.00 -6.97 2.11
CA ALA A 54 -2.72 -7.08 3.37
C ALA A 54 -1.91 -7.68 4.54
N GLY A 55 -0.66 -8.10 4.33
CA GLY A 55 0.21 -8.57 5.42
C GLY A 55 0.32 -10.08 5.61
N LEU A 56 -0.17 -10.89 4.65
CA LEU A 56 -0.31 -12.36 4.77
C LEU A 56 0.97 -13.10 5.12
N TYR A 57 2.08 -12.75 4.45
CA TYR A 57 3.29 -13.58 4.40
C TYR A 57 4.42 -13.11 5.32
N TYR A 58 4.22 -11.98 6.00
CA TYR A 58 5.33 -11.35 6.70
C TYR A 58 5.49 -11.92 8.10
N PRO A 59 6.74 -12.06 8.60
CA PRO A 59 6.99 -12.59 9.93
C PRO A 59 6.20 -11.83 10.99
N THR A 60 5.50 -12.55 11.85
CA THR A 60 4.74 -11.98 12.96
C THR A 60 5.61 -11.08 13.83
N GLY A 61 5.07 -9.94 14.24
CA GLY A 61 5.77 -8.93 15.05
C GLY A 61 6.71 -8.03 14.25
N SER A 62 6.92 -8.28 12.94
CA SER A 62 7.69 -7.37 12.11
C SER A 62 6.92 -6.08 11.82
N LEU A 63 7.66 -4.96 11.67
CA LEU A 63 7.07 -3.70 11.21
C LEU A 63 6.32 -3.87 9.88
N LYS A 64 6.84 -4.71 8.99
CA LYS A 64 6.23 -4.96 7.69
C LYS A 64 4.87 -5.64 7.81
N ALA A 65 4.71 -6.65 8.68
CA ALA A 65 3.43 -7.30 8.94
C ALA A 65 2.42 -6.27 9.46
N ARG A 66 2.77 -5.57 10.54
CA ARG A 66 1.90 -4.57 11.17
C ARG A 66 1.51 -3.45 10.21
N LEU A 67 2.48 -2.82 9.54
CA LEU A 67 2.23 -1.69 8.66
C LEU A 67 1.48 -2.07 7.37
N CYS A 68 1.58 -3.32 6.89
CA CYS A 68 0.75 -3.76 5.77
C CYS A 68 -0.71 -3.95 6.17
N VAL A 69 -0.99 -4.46 7.38
CA VAL A 69 -2.38 -4.60 7.89
C VAL A 69 -2.99 -3.20 8.10
N GLU A 70 -2.31 -2.35 8.88
CA GLU A 70 -2.78 -0.98 9.16
C GLU A 70 -2.87 -0.13 7.89
N GLY A 71 -1.88 -0.26 6.99
CA GLY A 71 -1.75 0.54 5.78
C GLY A 71 -2.74 0.19 4.68
N ALA A 72 -3.25 -1.04 4.63
CA ALA A 72 -4.23 -1.44 3.62
C ALA A 72 -5.51 -0.60 3.73
N ASP A 73 -6.07 -0.47 4.92
CA ASP A 73 -7.26 0.35 5.12
C ASP A 73 -6.97 1.85 4.98
N ALA A 74 -5.80 2.30 5.44
CA ALA A 74 -5.40 3.70 5.35
C ALA A 74 -5.24 4.17 3.89
N ILE A 75 -4.68 3.31 3.00
CA ILE A 75 -4.50 3.68 1.60
C ILE A 75 -5.83 3.75 0.86
N TYR A 76 -6.76 2.83 1.11
CA TYR A 76 -8.10 2.88 0.52
C TYR A 76 -8.88 4.12 1.01
N ALA A 77 -8.83 4.43 2.31
CA ALA A 77 -9.45 5.63 2.85
C ALA A 77 -8.86 6.92 2.24
N PHE A 78 -7.54 6.95 2.00
CA PHE A 78 -6.90 8.07 1.32
C PHE A 78 -7.37 8.17 -0.14
N CYS A 79 -7.41 7.06 -0.86
CA CYS A 79 -7.85 7.02 -2.26
C CYS A 79 -9.29 7.53 -2.41
N ASP A 80 -10.20 7.08 -1.55
CA ASP A 80 -11.58 7.58 -1.51
C ASP A 80 -11.65 9.09 -1.28
N ALA A 81 -10.92 9.58 -0.26
CA ALA A 81 -10.93 10.99 0.11
C ALA A 81 -10.34 11.91 -0.97
N HIS A 82 -9.41 11.41 -1.77
CA HIS A 82 -8.65 12.21 -2.74
C HIS A 82 -8.90 11.80 -4.20
N LYS A 83 -9.87 10.91 -4.45
CA LYS A 83 -10.27 10.43 -5.79
C LYS A 83 -9.11 9.83 -6.58
N VAL A 84 -8.30 9.03 -5.89
CA VAL A 84 -7.27 8.20 -6.50
C VAL A 84 -7.91 6.86 -6.88
N ASP A 85 -7.69 6.41 -8.09
CA ASP A 85 -8.25 5.15 -8.57
C ASP A 85 -7.65 3.94 -7.84
N TYR A 86 -8.51 3.01 -7.47
CA TYR A 86 -8.12 1.73 -6.88
C TYR A 86 -9.16 0.63 -7.16
N ASP A 87 -8.75 -0.62 -7.01
CA ASP A 87 -9.65 -1.77 -7.08
C ASP A 87 -9.37 -2.72 -5.91
N ARG A 88 -10.38 -2.96 -5.07
CA ARG A 88 -10.37 -3.97 -4.00
C ARG A 88 -10.74 -5.35 -4.55
N CYS A 89 -10.12 -5.75 -5.65
CA CYS A 89 -10.38 -7.02 -6.33
C CYS A 89 -10.08 -8.27 -5.50
N GLY A 90 -9.42 -8.12 -4.36
CA GLY A 90 -8.94 -9.24 -3.57
C GLY A 90 -7.68 -9.87 -4.17
N LYS A 91 -7.25 -10.97 -3.53
CA LYS A 91 -6.11 -11.77 -3.97
C LYS A 91 -6.34 -13.23 -3.65
N LEU A 92 -6.13 -14.09 -4.64
CA LEU A 92 -6.13 -15.53 -4.47
C LEU A 92 -4.70 -16.03 -4.23
N VAL A 93 -4.53 -16.85 -3.20
CA VAL A 93 -3.36 -17.70 -2.99
C VAL A 93 -3.80 -19.11 -3.30
N VAL A 94 -3.25 -19.72 -4.33
CA VAL A 94 -3.75 -20.99 -4.87
C VAL A 94 -2.82 -22.16 -4.53
N ALA A 95 -3.40 -23.33 -4.23
CA ALA A 95 -2.74 -24.60 -4.20
C ALA A 95 -3.06 -25.33 -5.53
N CYS A 96 -2.04 -25.64 -6.32
CA CYS A 96 -2.20 -26.32 -7.59
C CYS A 96 -2.25 -27.85 -7.43
N GLU A 97 -1.58 -28.36 -6.39
CA GLU A 97 -1.50 -29.79 -6.07
C GLU A 97 -1.81 -30.00 -4.57
N ASP A 98 -2.21 -31.22 -4.20
CA ASP A 98 -2.66 -31.55 -2.83
C ASP A 98 -1.57 -31.35 -1.76
N ASP A 99 -0.30 -31.54 -2.09
CA ASP A 99 0.84 -31.34 -1.18
C ASP A 99 1.10 -29.85 -0.88
N GLU A 100 0.52 -28.91 -1.62
CA GLU A 100 0.59 -27.48 -1.35
C GLU A 100 -0.45 -26.99 -0.32
N LEU A 101 -1.46 -27.81 0.00
CA LEU A 101 -2.53 -27.44 0.93
C LEU A 101 -1.99 -27.17 2.35
N GLU A 102 -1.03 -27.97 2.84
CA GLU A 102 -0.41 -27.75 4.13
C GLU A 102 0.30 -26.37 4.22
N ARG A 103 0.94 -25.98 3.13
CA ARG A 103 1.58 -24.65 3.04
C ARG A 103 0.55 -23.53 2.99
N MET A 104 -0.58 -23.75 2.33
CA MET A 104 -1.69 -22.82 2.29
C MET A 104 -2.29 -22.61 3.70
N ASP A 105 -2.47 -23.69 4.47
CA ASP A 105 -2.94 -23.63 5.85
C ASP A 105 -1.97 -22.83 6.74
N ALA A 106 -0.66 -23.02 6.57
CA ALA A 106 0.35 -22.25 7.29
C ALA A 106 0.31 -20.75 6.96
N ILE A 107 -0.01 -20.39 5.69
CA ILE A 107 -0.22 -18.99 5.28
C ILE A 107 -1.47 -18.42 5.96
N LEU A 108 -2.56 -19.18 6.04
CA LEU A 108 -3.79 -18.76 6.71
C LEU A 108 -3.53 -18.52 8.20
N GLU A 109 -2.85 -19.43 8.87
CA GLU A 109 -2.48 -19.27 10.28
C GLU A 109 -1.63 -18.01 10.48
N GLN A 110 -0.59 -17.82 9.65
CA GLN A 110 0.27 -16.63 9.70
C GLN A 110 -0.54 -15.33 9.49
N ALA A 111 -1.45 -15.32 8.52
CA ALA A 111 -2.31 -14.16 8.25
C ALA A 111 -3.22 -13.84 9.45
N ASN A 112 -3.82 -14.87 10.07
CA ASN A 112 -4.66 -14.71 11.25
C ASN A 112 -3.87 -14.15 12.44
N ILE A 113 -2.66 -14.65 12.70
CA ILE A 113 -1.78 -14.15 13.76
C ILE A 113 -1.38 -12.70 13.50
N ASN A 114 -1.16 -12.33 12.24
CA ASN A 114 -0.84 -10.96 11.84
C ASN A 114 -2.04 -10.01 11.92
N GLY A 115 -3.27 -10.53 12.13
CA GLY A 115 -4.49 -9.73 12.19
C GLY A 115 -5.04 -9.33 10.82
N VAL A 116 -4.72 -10.08 9.76
CA VAL A 116 -5.29 -9.84 8.42
C VAL A 116 -6.78 -10.16 8.43
N PRO A 117 -7.67 -9.20 8.15
CA PRO A 117 -9.10 -9.43 8.25
C PRO A 117 -9.66 -10.20 7.04
N GLY A 118 -10.71 -10.99 7.30
CA GLY A 118 -11.59 -11.52 6.27
C GLY A 118 -10.99 -12.62 5.38
N MET A 119 -9.92 -13.29 5.81
CA MET A 119 -9.35 -14.42 5.06
C MET A 119 -10.36 -15.56 4.93
N GLU A 120 -10.52 -16.09 3.71
CA GLU A 120 -11.47 -17.16 3.41
C GLU A 120 -10.75 -18.35 2.73
N VAL A 121 -11.13 -19.57 3.15
CA VAL A 121 -10.71 -20.81 2.49
C VAL A 121 -11.74 -21.14 1.40
N LEU A 122 -11.27 -21.29 0.18
CA LEU A 122 -12.10 -21.59 -0.98
C LEU A 122 -11.80 -22.99 -1.51
N SER A 123 -12.86 -23.73 -1.84
CA SER A 123 -12.75 -24.92 -2.67
C SER A 123 -12.28 -24.57 -4.10
N ALA A 124 -11.78 -25.57 -4.83
CA ALA A 124 -11.41 -25.41 -6.25
C ALA A 124 -12.57 -24.83 -7.09
N ALA A 125 -13.82 -25.24 -6.81
CA ALA A 125 -14.99 -24.74 -7.53
C ALA A 125 -15.27 -23.26 -7.24
N GLN A 126 -15.14 -22.84 -5.98
CA GLN A 126 -15.31 -21.44 -5.59
C GLN A 126 -14.20 -20.56 -6.16
N ALA A 127 -12.94 -21.01 -6.12
CA ALA A 127 -11.82 -20.28 -6.72
C ALA A 127 -11.99 -20.11 -8.24
N LYS A 128 -12.44 -21.14 -8.94
CA LYS A 128 -12.74 -21.08 -10.39
C LYS A 128 -13.95 -20.20 -10.72
N ALA A 129 -14.87 -20.02 -9.82
CA ALA A 129 -15.98 -19.08 -10.03
C ALA A 129 -15.51 -17.62 -10.01
N LEU A 130 -14.44 -17.32 -9.29
CA LEU A 130 -13.79 -16.00 -9.27
C LEU A 130 -12.82 -15.81 -10.44
N GLU A 131 -12.05 -16.85 -10.77
CA GLU A 131 -11.08 -16.83 -11.84
C GLU A 131 -11.16 -18.15 -12.63
N PRO A 132 -11.92 -18.20 -13.74
CA PRO A 132 -12.24 -19.44 -14.47
C PRO A 132 -11.05 -20.22 -15.03
N GLU A 133 -9.97 -19.53 -15.35
CA GLU A 133 -8.76 -20.14 -15.92
C GLU A 133 -7.84 -20.79 -14.87
N LEU A 134 -8.18 -20.68 -13.58
CA LEU A 134 -7.35 -21.26 -12.52
C LEU A 134 -7.34 -22.79 -12.58
N ARG A 135 -6.13 -23.35 -12.48
CA ARG A 135 -5.91 -24.76 -12.18
C ARG A 135 -5.51 -24.86 -10.70
N THR A 136 -6.44 -25.31 -9.87
CA THR A 136 -6.23 -25.35 -8.41
C THR A 136 -7.03 -26.46 -7.75
N VAL A 137 -6.55 -26.98 -6.63
CA VAL A 137 -7.25 -27.89 -5.72
C VAL A 137 -7.89 -27.15 -4.55
N GLY A 138 -7.44 -25.92 -4.26
CA GLY A 138 -7.98 -25.03 -3.23
C GLY A 138 -7.31 -23.67 -3.25
N ALA A 139 -7.91 -22.67 -2.61
CA ALA A 139 -7.34 -21.33 -2.54
C ALA A 139 -7.65 -20.63 -1.21
N LEU A 140 -6.87 -19.59 -0.88
CA LEU A 140 -7.22 -18.58 0.10
C LEU A 140 -7.59 -17.29 -0.62
N LEU A 141 -8.69 -16.69 -0.22
CA LEU A 141 -9.06 -15.34 -0.63
C LEU A 141 -8.63 -14.36 0.46
N SER A 142 -7.88 -13.34 0.07
CA SER A 142 -7.58 -12.16 0.89
C SER A 142 -8.36 -10.97 0.33
N PRO A 143 -9.54 -10.65 0.86
CA PRO A 143 -10.42 -9.62 0.30
C PRO A 143 -9.87 -8.20 0.49
N ASN A 144 -8.95 -8.01 1.43
CA ASN A 144 -8.36 -6.70 1.72
C ASN A 144 -7.13 -6.37 0.84
N SER A 145 -6.71 -7.30 -0.01
CA SER A 145 -5.72 -7.04 -1.05
C SER A 145 -6.40 -6.39 -2.26
N GLY A 146 -5.62 -5.67 -3.05
CA GLY A 146 -6.12 -5.03 -4.26
C GLY A 146 -5.04 -4.30 -5.00
N THR A 147 -5.39 -3.37 -5.85
CA THR A 147 -4.47 -2.51 -6.59
C THR A 147 -4.89 -1.04 -6.45
N PHE A 148 -3.96 -0.12 -6.66
CA PHE A 148 -4.23 1.32 -6.65
C PHE A 148 -3.30 2.04 -7.62
N ASP A 149 -3.72 3.20 -8.10
CA ASP A 149 -2.87 4.09 -8.91
C ASP A 149 -1.82 4.75 -8.00
N SER A 150 -0.62 4.17 -7.98
CA SER A 150 0.50 4.67 -7.18
C SER A 150 0.97 6.05 -7.62
N HIS A 151 0.79 6.40 -8.90
CA HIS A 151 1.16 7.71 -9.43
C HIS A 151 0.15 8.78 -9.03
N GLY A 152 -1.14 8.51 -9.21
CA GLY A 152 -2.22 9.36 -8.72
C GLY A 152 -2.15 9.57 -7.20
N TYR A 153 -1.80 8.54 -6.44
CA TYR A 153 -1.55 8.63 -5.00
C TYR A 153 -0.45 9.64 -4.66
N MET A 154 0.71 9.56 -5.33
CA MET A 154 1.82 10.48 -5.08
C MET A 154 1.47 11.92 -5.50
N THR A 155 0.77 12.09 -6.61
CA THR A 155 0.29 13.42 -7.07
C THR A 155 -0.71 14.02 -6.07
N ALA A 156 -1.61 13.20 -5.53
CA ALA A 156 -2.55 13.67 -4.52
C ALA A 156 -1.82 14.09 -3.22
N LEU A 157 -0.81 13.33 -2.79
CA LEU A 157 0.02 13.71 -1.63
C LEU A 157 0.74 15.04 -1.84
N GLU A 158 1.34 15.25 -3.02
CA GLU A 158 1.99 16.50 -3.40
C GLU A 158 1.02 17.67 -3.29
N GLY A 159 -0.16 17.59 -3.91
CA GLY A 159 -1.17 18.63 -3.83
C GLY A 159 -1.60 18.94 -2.38
N ARG A 160 -1.71 17.92 -1.50
CA ARG A 160 -2.05 18.14 -0.08
C ARG A 160 -0.95 18.83 0.71
N ILE A 161 0.31 18.63 0.34
CA ILE A 161 1.46 19.38 0.92
C ILE A 161 1.36 20.85 0.52
N GLU A 162 1.07 21.11 -0.76
CA GLU A 162 0.98 22.47 -1.30
C GLU A 162 -0.22 23.27 -0.72
N ASP A 163 -1.34 22.61 -0.45
CA ASP A 163 -2.54 23.24 0.13
C ASP A 163 -2.29 23.95 1.47
N VAL A 164 -1.28 23.52 2.22
CA VAL A 164 -0.91 24.14 3.52
C VAL A 164 0.29 25.06 3.40
N GLY A 165 0.72 25.38 2.17
CA GLY A 165 1.88 26.24 1.91
C GLY A 165 3.23 25.52 1.95
N GLY A 166 3.26 24.19 2.03
CA GLY A 166 4.45 23.40 1.78
C GLY A 166 4.82 23.39 0.28
N SER A 167 5.93 22.80 -0.07
CA SER A 167 6.39 22.74 -1.46
C SER A 167 7.17 21.48 -1.75
N VAL A 168 7.12 21.02 -3.02
CA VAL A 168 7.98 19.95 -3.55
C VAL A 168 8.94 20.56 -4.55
N VAL A 169 10.24 20.51 -4.24
CA VAL A 169 11.30 21.12 -5.04
C VAL A 169 12.09 20.02 -5.73
N LEU A 170 12.00 20.00 -7.05
CA LEU A 170 12.64 19.01 -7.90
C LEU A 170 14.02 19.48 -8.37
N SER A 171 14.86 18.56 -8.83
CA SER A 171 16.19 18.83 -9.37
C SER A 171 17.13 19.53 -8.38
N THR A 172 17.03 19.15 -7.10
CA THR A 172 17.76 19.79 -5.99
C THR A 172 18.63 18.79 -5.24
#